data_f750ff69f49933a9431ee8cabed450c7
#
_entry.id   f750ff69f49933a9431ee8cabed450c7
#
_cell.length_a   1.000
_cell.length_b   1.000
_cell.length_c   1.000
_cell.angle_alpha   90.00
_cell.angle_beta   90.00
_cell.angle_gamma   90.00
#
_symmetry.space_group_name_H-M   'P 1'
#
loop_
_entity.id
_entity.type
_entity.pdbx_description
1 polymer ?
#
loop_
_entity_poly.entity_id
_entity_poly.type
_entity_poly.pdbx_seq_one_letter_code
_entity_poly.pdbx_strand_id
1 'polypeptide(L)'
;IAKKCTLEDVIKSFELAIPATEITTNGAVYTPKYIRDYIVLEVMQSTQKQLKHCLCADISCGCGAFLFSLADYIYNHTNLTYKEVIHNLFGVDISIKSIGRAKILLALAALSNGEVVNDGDFNLFCNNSLVFDFMSIPRIRTNGGIDIIVGNPPYVRSKHIDMDTKQYLPLWKTSSVGNADLYIPFFEIGISILTPNGILGYITVNTFFK
;
A
#
# COMPACT_ATOMS: atom_id res chain seq x y z
N ILE A 1 -20.38 26.77 -13.35
CA ILE A 1 -19.27 26.75 -12.40
C ILE A 1 -18.49 25.46 -12.69
N ALA A 2 -17.23 25.59 -13.15
CA ALA A 2 -16.39 24.43 -13.41
C ALA A 2 -16.19 23.67 -12.09
N LYS A 3 -16.45 22.35 -12.10
CA LYS A 3 -16.23 21.50 -10.92
C LYS A 3 -14.72 21.48 -10.61
N LYS A 4 -14.34 21.85 -9.41
CA LYS A 4 -12.95 21.82 -8.97
C LYS A 4 -12.48 20.37 -8.91
N CYS A 5 -11.42 20.03 -9.65
CA CYS A 5 -10.82 18.70 -9.60
C CYS A 5 -10.19 18.45 -8.23
N THR A 6 -10.49 17.33 -7.63
CA THR A 6 -9.97 16.91 -6.33
C THR A 6 -8.92 15.81 -6.51
N LEU A 7 -8.08 15.55 -5.49
CA LEU A 7 -7.15 14.43 -5.52
C LEU A 7 -7.87 13.07 -5.61
N GLU A 8 -9.09 12.99 -5.07
CA GLU A 8 -9.93 11.79 -5.23
C GLU A 8 -10.37 11.58 -6.70
N ASP A 9 -10.62 12.64 -7.44
CA ASP A 9 -10.90 12.54 -8.88
C ASP A 9 -9.66 12.06 -9.66
N VAL A 10 -8.45 12.45 -9.21
CA VAL A 10 -7.18 11.95 -9.77
C VAL A 10 -7.01 10.45 -9.48
N ILE A 11 -7.25 10.01 -8.24
CA ILE A 11 -7.21 8.58 -7.87
C ILE A 11 -8.15 7.77 -8.78
N LYS A 12 -9.41 8.17 -8.89
CA LYS A 12 -10.39 7.50 -9.75
C LYS A 12 -9.93 7.45 -11.21
N SER A 13 -9.36 8.55 -11.72
CA SER A 13 -8.87 8.61 -13.09
C SER A 13 -7.69 7.66 -13.32
N PHE A 14 -6.79 7.54 -12.35
CA PHE A 14 -5.65 6.61 -12.41
C PHE A 14 -6.09 5.15 -12.40
N GLU A 15 -7.08 4.82 -11.60
CA GLU A 15 -7.61 3.46 -11.50
C GLU A 15 -8.44 3.08 -12.73
N LEU A 16 -9.26 3.98 -13.26
CA LEU A 16 -9.99 3.77 -14.50
C LEU A 16 -9.06 3.61 -15.72
N ALA A 17 -7.84 4.14 -15.65
CA ALA A 17 -6.83 4.01 -16.69
C ALA A 17 -6.02 2.69 -16.60
N ILE A 18 -6.33 1.80 -15.64
CA ILE A 18 -5.72 0.47 -15.57
C ILE A 18 -6.37 -0.42 -16.63
N PRO A 19 -5.61 -1.02 -17.56
CA PRO A 19 -6.16 -1.91 -18.57
C PRO A 19 -6.88 -3.11 -17.96
N ALA A 20 -7.98 -3.56 -18.57
CA ALA A 20 -8.73 -4.73 -18.10
C ALA A 20 -7.86 -6.01 -18.01
N THR A 21 -6.86 -6.13 -18.85
CA THR A 21 -5.87 -7.23 -18.80
C THR A 21 -5.05 -7.18 -17.51
N GLU A 22 -4.57 -6.00 -17.09
CA GLU A 22 -3.84 -5.84 -15.83
C GLU A 22 -4.74 -6.08 -14.61
N ILE A 23 -6.01 -5.71 -14.68
CA ILE A 23 -6.99 -6.01 -13.61
C ILE A 23 -7.13 -7.53 -13.44
N THR A 24 -7.23 -8.27 -14.54
CA THR A 24 -7.41 -9.73 -14.50
C THR A 24 -6.16 -10.46 -14.04
N THR A 25 -4.97 -10.03 -14.48
CA THR A 25 -3.71 -10.71 -14.16
C THR A 25 -3.15 -10.31 -12.79
N ASN A 26 -3.27 -9.04 -12.43
CA ASN A 26 -2.67 -8.50 -11.21
C ASN A 26 -3.68 -8.35 -10.06
N GLY A 27 -4.97 -8.66 -10.29
CA GLY A 27 -5.99 -8.60 -9.25
C GLY A 27 -6.24 -7.18 -8.70
N ALA A 28 -5.92 -6.14 -9.49
CA ALA A 28 -6.11 -4.75 -9.09
C ALA A 28 -7.60 -4.43 -8.93
N VAL A 29 -8.00 -3.99 -7.74
CA VAL A 29 -9.40 -3.64 -7.41
C VAL A 29 -9.44 -2.25 -6.80
N TYR A 30 -10.34 -1.42 -7.33
CA TYR A 30 -10.63 -0.11 -6.76
C TYR A 30 -11.15 -0.21 -5.33
N THR A 31 -10.55 0.56 -4.43
CA THR A 31 -11.05 0.68 -3.05
C THR A 31 -11.74 2.04 -2.86
N PRO A 32 -13.07 2.06 -2.65
CA PRO A 32 -13.79 3.31 -2.41
C PRO A 32 -13.20 4.12 -1.24
N LYS A 33 -13.22 5.46 -1.38
CA LYS A 33 -12.64 6.38 -0.38
C LYS A 33 -13.11 6.09 1.03
N TYR A 34 -14.41 5.88 1.24
CA TYR A 34 -14.98 5.64 2.58
C TYR A 34 -14.45 4.36 3.25
N ILE A 35 -14.09 3.33 2.45
CA ILE A 35 -13.49 2.09 2.99
C ILE A 35 -12.02 2.35 3.37
N ARG A 36 -11.27 3.02 2.51
CA ARG A 36 -9.87 3.38 2.81
C ARG A 36 -9.77 4.24 4.07
N ASP A 37 -10.60 5.27 4.14
CA ASP A 37 -10.61 6.19 5.27
C ASP A 37 -11.01 5.48 6.58
N TYR A 38 -11.97 4.56 6.52
CA TYR A 38 -12.35 3.74 7.67
C TYR A 38 -11.18 2.87 8.15
N ILE A 39 -10.53 2.13 7.24
CA ILE A 39 -9.39 1.26 7.58
C ILE A 39 -8.25 2.10 8.15
N VAL A 40 -7.91 3.22 7.52
CA VAL A 40 -6.86 4.12 8.01
C VAL A 40 -7.19 4.66 9.39
N LEU A 41 -8.43 5.11 9.61
CA LEU A 41 -8.89 5.59 10.92
C LEU A 41 -8.70 4.53 12.01
N GLU A 42 -9.18 3.30 11.76
CA GLU A 42 -9.11 2.19 12.73
C GLU A 42 -7.66 1.85 13.09
N VAL A 43 -6.76 1.71 12.10
CA VAL A 43 -5.36 1.37 12.38
C VAL A 43 -4.62 2.52 13.09
N MET A 44 -4.92 3.77 12.73
CA MET A 44 -4.29 4.95 13.33
C MET A 44 -4.73 5.19 14.76
N GLN A 45 -6.00 4.90 15.08
CA GLN A 45 -6.51 4.99 16.46
C GLN A 45 -6.05 3.83 17.34
N SER A 46 -5.75 2.69 16.75
CA SER A 46 -5.31 1.49 17.48
C SER A 46 -3.81 1.49 17.80
N THR A 47 -3.00 2.32 17.14
CA THR A 47 -1.56 2.36 17.40
C THR A 47 -1.26 3.04 18.74
N GLN A 48 -0.32 2.45 19.49
CA GLN A 48 0.21 3.03 20.73
C GLN A 48 1.42 3.96 20.47
N LYS A 49 1.99 3.90 19.29
CA LYS A 49 3.14 4.71 18.88
C LYS A 49 2.68 6.10 18.42
N GLN A 50 3.46 7.13 18.73
CA GLN A 50 3.18 8.47 18.23
C GLN A 50 3.24 8.48 16.69
N LEU A 51 2.19 8.98 16.04
CA LEU A 51 2.03 8.96 14.58
C LEU A 51 3.23 9.53 13.82
N LYS A 52 3.87 10.60 14.35
CA LYS A 52 5.05 11.23 13.74
C LYS A 52 6.28 10.31 13.64
N HIS A 53 6.30 9.19 14.36
CA HIS A 53 7.39 8.22 14.36
C HIS A 53 7.00 6.88 13.72
N CYS A 54 5.74 6.74 13.28
CA CYS A 54 5.28 5.52 12.64
C CYS A 54 5.85 5.40 11.23
N LEU A 55 6.42 4.25 10.91
CA LEU A 55 6.65 3.83 9.54
C LEU A 55 5.39 3.11 9.05
N CYS A 56 4.84 3.58 7.94
CA CYS A 56 3.62 3.05 7.38
C CYS A 56 3.86 2.49 5.98
N ALA A 57 3.17 1.43 5.60
CA ALA A 57 3.33 0.83 4.28
C ALA A 57 2.03 0.34 3.66
N ASP A 58 2.06 0.28 2.32
CA ASP A 58 1.17 -0.53 1.50
C ASP A 58 2.02 -1.41 0.57
N ILE A 59 1.98 -2.72 0.78
CA ILE A 59 2.83 -3.68 0.05
C ILE A 59 2.20 -4.17 -1.27
N SER A 60 1.10 -3.55 -1.69
CA SER A 60 0.44 -3.72 -2.99
C SER A 60 -0.21 -2.40 -3.41
N CYS A 61 0.60 -1.33 -3.39
CA CYS A 61 0.10 0.03 -3.28
C CYS A 61 -0.66 0.55 -4.52
N GLY A 62 -0.60 -0.11 -5.64
CA GLY A 62 -1.27 0.33 -6.86
C GLY A 62 -0.93 1.79 -7.19
N CYS A 63 -1.95 2.58 -7.47
CA CYS A 63 -1.81 4.01 -7.76
C CYS A 63 -1.63 4.88 -6.49
N GLY A 64 -1.42 4.27 -5.31
CA GLY A 64 -1.10 4.98 -4.07
C GLY A 64 -2.30 5.48 -3.27
N ALA A 65 -3.50 4.96 -3.52
CA ALA A 65 -4.73 5.44 -2.86
C ALA A 65 -4.70 5.29 -1.33
N PHE A 66 -4.25 4.15 -0.80
CA PHE A 66 -4.05 3.96 0.63
C PHE A 66 -2.90 4.81 1.18
N LEU A 67 -1.79 4.91 0.44
CA LEU A 67 -0.68 5.78 0.84
C LEU A 67 -1.10 7.25 0.94
N PHE A 68 -1.95 7.72 0.03
CA PHE A 68 -2.54 9.05 0.11
C PHE A 68 -3.43 9.20 1.34
N SER A 69 -4.32 8.24 1.64
CA SER A 69 -5.18 8.30 2.83
C SER A 69 -4.35 8.29 4.13
N LEU A 70 -3.26 7.51 4.19
CA LEU A 70 -2.30 7.54 5.30
C LEU A 70 -1.62 8.90 5.43
N ALA A 71 -1.12 9.45 4.30
CA ALA A 71 -0.46 10.75 4.27
C ALA A 71 -1.37 11.86 4.77
N ASP A 72 -2.59 11.92 4.25
CA ASP A 72 -3.59 12.93 4.62
C ASP A 72 -3.95 12.83 6.11
N TYR A 73 -4.15 11.60 6.62
CA TYR A 73 -4.43 11.40 8.05
C TYR A 73 -3.27 11.88 8.93
N ILE A 74 -2.04 11.42 8.67
CA ILE A 74 -0.86 11.76 9.48
C ILE A 74 -0.60 13.28 9.44
N TYR A 75 -0.65 13.89 8.26
CA TYR A 75 -0.45 15.33 8.10
C TYR A 75 -1.46 16.14 8.92
N ASN A 76 -2.74 15.77 8.89
CA ASN A 76 -3.79 16.48 9.61
C ASN A 76 -3.77 16.24 11.13
N HIS A 77 -3.05 15.22 11.63
CA HIS A 77 -3.01 14.86 13.05
C HIS A 77 -1.61 15.01 13.68
N THR A 78 -0.65 15.59 12.94
CA THR A 78 0.70 15.85 13.45
C THR A 78 1.18 17.23 13.00
N ASN A 79 2.35 17.63 13.49
CA ASN A 79 3.02 18.86 13.03
C ASN A 79 4.09 18.60 11.97
N LEU A 80 4.03 17.41 11.29
CA LEU A 80 4.97 17.08 10.23
C LEU A 80 4.62 17.85 8.96
N THR A 81 5.64 18.22 8.19
CA THR A 81 5.48 18.63 6.80
C THR A 81 5.00 17.44 5.96
N TYR A 82 4.37 17.72 4.82
CA TYR A 82 3.93 16.64 3.92
C TYR A 82 5.12 15.80 3.41
N LYS A 83 6.26 16.46 3.18
CA LYS A 83 7.52 15.80 2.83
C LYS A 83 7.99 14.82 3.91
N GLU A 84 7.96 15.21 5.19
CA GLU A 84 8.31 14.32 6.31
C GLU A 84 7.34 13.14 6.42
N VAL A 85 6.06 13.37 6.18
CA VAL A 85 5.06 12.29 6.13
C VAL A 85 5.40 11.31 5.00
N ILE A 86 5.60 11.78 3.76
CA ILE A 86 5.96 10.92 2.61
C ILE A 86 7.21 10.10 2.92
N HIS A 87 8.20 10.69 3.58
CA HIS A 87 9.42 9.99 3.97
C HIS A 87 9.18 8.80 4.91
N ASN A 88 8.08 8.79 5.66
CA ASN A 88 7.68 7.69 6.54
C ASN A 88 6.77 6.66 5.85
N LEU A 89 6.39 6.89 4.59
CA LEU A 89 5.54 5.97 3.83
C LEU A 89 6.38 5.09 2.92
N PHE A 90 6.03 3.81 2.86
CA PHE A 90 6.66 2.80 2.00
C PHE A 90 5.61 2.15 1.11
N GLY A 91 5.91 1.98 -0.15
CA GLY A 91 5.01 1.31 -1.09
C GLY A 91 5.74 0.34 -1.99
N VAL A 92 5.15 -0.79 -2.26
CA VAL A 92 5.64 -1.77 -3.25
C VAL A 92 4.50 -2.12 -4.19
N ASP A 93 4.79 -2.13 -5.48
CA ASP A 93 3.88 -2.62 -6.51
C ASP A 93 4.67 -3.20 -7.67
N ILE A 94 4.12 -4.21 -8.33
CA ILE A 94 4.77 -4.87 -9.48
C ILE A 94 4.75 -3.99 -10.74
N SER A 95 3.80 -3.06 -10.83
CA SER A 95 3.61 -2.19 -11.99
C SER A 95 4.38 -0.88 -11.85
N ILE A 96 5.37 -0.65 -12.70
CA ILE A 96 6.09 0.62 -12.76
C ILE A 96 5.17 1.82 -13.04
N LYS A 97 4.10 1.60 -13.81
CA LYS A 97 3.09 2.63 -14.09
C LYS A 97 2.32 3.00 -12.83
N SER A 98 1.96 2.01 -12.01
CA SER A 98 1.28 2.22 -10.72
C SER A 98 2.17 3.02 -9.77
N ILE A 99 3.43 2.66 -9.64
CA ILE A 99 4.42 3.40 -8.84
C ILE A 99 4.56 4.86 -9.34
N GLY A 100 4.64 5.07 -10.65
CA GLY A 100 4.66 6.43 -11.21
C GLY A 100 3.43 7.25 -10.86
N ARG A 101 2.24 6.66 -10.94
CA ARG A 101 0.98 7.29 -10.54
C ARG A 101 0.92 7.60 -9.04
N ALA A 102 1.39 6.68 -8.20
CA ALA A 102 1.47 6.88 -6.76
C ALA A 102 2.39 8.06 -6.39
N LYS A 103 3.55 8.17 -7.03
CA LYS A 103 4.45 9.32 -6.88
C LYS A 103 3.78 10.63 -7.28
N ILE A 104 3.10 10.66 -8.44
CA ILE A 104 2.37 11.85 -8.91
C ILE A 104 1.27 12.23 -7.91
N LEU A 105 0.49 11.29 -7.42
CA LEU A 105 -0.58 11.54 -6.45
C LEU A 105 -0.04 12.17 -5.17
N LEU A 106 1.00 11.60 -4.58
CA LEU A 106 1.62 12.12 -3.36
C LEU A 106 2.31 13.48 -3.59
N ALA A 107 2.93 13.68 -4.76
CA ALA A 107 3.51 14.98 -5.13
C ALA A 107 2.44 16.06 -5.29
N LEU A 108 1.30 15.74 -5.91
CA LEU A 108 0.16 16.67 -6.01
C LEU A 108 -0.42 17.00 -4.64
N ALA A 109 -0.47 16.01 -3.72
CA ALA A 109 -0.92 16.23 -2.36
C ALA A 109 0.04 17.16 -1.59
N ALA A 110 1.35 16.96 -1.70
CA ALA A 110 2.35 17.87 -1.12
C ALA A 110 2.22 19.28 -1.71
N LEU A 111 2.11 19.39 -3.03
CA LEU A 111 1.97 20.68 -3.74
C LEU A 111 0.70 21.43 -3.32
N SER A 112 -0.42 20.73 -3.10
CA SER A 112 -1.67 21.36 -2.62
C SER A 112 -1.54 21.92 -1.19
N ASN A 113 -0.53 21.46 -0.44
CA ASN A 113 -0.14 21.99 0.88
C ASN A 113 1.05 22.95 0.81
N GLY A 114 1.43 23.42 -0.39
CA GLY A 114 2.50 24.39 -0.58
C GLY A 114 3.92 23.81 -0.53
N GLU A 115 4.07 22.50 -0.59
CA GLU A 115 5.36 21.82 -0.51
C GLU A 115 5.75 21.15 -1.85
N VAL A 116 7.04 21.10 -2.12
CA VAL A 116 7.59 20.43 -3.30
C VAL A 116 8.41 19.22 -2.84
N VAL A 117 8.13 18.08 -3.46
CA VAL A 117 8.84 16.83 -3.24
C VAL A 117 9.53 16.36 -4.53
N ASN A 118 10.67 15.70 -4.38
CA ASN A 118 11.46 15.17 -5.48
C ASN A 118 11.40 13.64 -5.50
N ASP A 119 11.89 13.03 -6.57
CA ASP A 119 11.86 11.56 -6.71
C ASP A 119 12.56 10.81 -5.56
N GLY A 120 13.65 11.36 -5.04
CA GLY A 120 14.38 10.79 -3.90
C GLY A 120 13.68 10.88 -2.54
N ASP A 121 12.57 11.61 -2.44
CA ASP A 121 11.79 11.72 -1.19
C ASP A 121 10.82 10.53 -1.00
N PHE A 122 10.59 9.73 -2.06
CA PHE A 122 9.66 8.61 -2.02
C PHE A 122 10.36 7.29 -1.73
N ASN A 123 9.78 6.48 -0.84
CA ASN A 123 10.16 5.08 -0.63
C ASN A 123 9.15 4.16 -1.36
N LEU A 124 9.02 4.33 -2.67
CA LEU A 124 8.12 3.56 -3.53
C LEU A 124 8.93 2.71 -4.49
N PHE A 125 8.71 1.39 -4.45
CA PHE A 125 9.52 0.40 -5.15
C PHE A 125 8.69 -0.37 -6.17
N CYS A 126 9.17 -0.43 -7.41
CA CYS A 126 8.62 -1.33 -8.42
C CYS A 126 9.25 -2.71 -8.23
N ASN A 127 8.54 -3.61 -7.56
CA ASN A 127 9.03 -4.96 -7.25
C ASN A 127 7.87 -5.90 -6.92
N ASN A 128 8.15 -7.22 -6.91
CA ASN A 128 7.20 -8.23 -6.45
C ASN A 128 7.33 -8.40 -4.93
N SER A 129 6.28 -8.08 -4.19
CA SER A 129 6.25 -8.16 -2.73
C SER A 129 6.47 -9.57 -2.18
N LEU A 130 6.21 -10.62 -2.97
CA LEU A 130 6.50 -12.01 -2.58
C LEU A 130 8.00 -12.28 -2.37
N VAL A 131 8.88 -11.47 -2.95
CA VAL A 131 10.34 -11.64 -2.88
C VAL A 131 11.07 -10.36 -2.47
N PHE A 132 10.35 -9.29 -2.22
CA PHE A 132 10.96 -8.03 -1.82
C PHE A 132 11.49 -8.10 -0.39
N ASP A 133 12.78 -7.85 -0.23
CA ASP A 133 13.41 -7.83 1.11
C ASP A 133 13.20 -6.45 1.77
N PHE A 134 12.11 -6.32 2.50
CA PHE A 134 11.79 -5.12 3.28
C PHE A 134 12.87 -4.78 4.32
N MET A 135 13.52 -5.81 4.89
CA MET A 135 14.54 -5.60 5.91
C MET A 135 15.89 -5.16 5.34
N SER A 136 16.06 -5.20 4.01
CA SER A 136 17.20 -4.57 3.34
C SER A 136 17.17 -3.03 3.43
N ILE A 137 15.98 -2.44 3.65
CA ILE A 137 15.81 -1.00 3.81
C ILE A 137 16.29 -0.59 5.22
N PRO A 138 17.35 0.26 5.33
CA PRO A 138 17.97 0.56 6.63
C PRO A 138 16.99 1.12 7.66
N ARG A 139 16.06 1.97 7.26
CA ARG A 139 15.06 2.58 8.16
C ARG A 139 14.09 1.53 8.72
N ILE A 140 13.60 0.61 7.89
CA ILE A 140 12.71 -0.47 8.34
C ILE A 140 13.46 -1.38 9.29
N ARG A 141 14.69 -1.79 8.94
CA ARG A 141 15.54 -2.64 9.79
C ARG A 141 15.83 -1.98 11.15
N THR A 142 16.20 -0.69 11.16
CA THR A 142 16.52 0.03 12.40
C THR A 142 15.29 0.21 13.29
N ASN A 143 14.09 0.36 12.69
CA ASN A 143 12.82 0.42 13.42
C ASN A 143 12.37 -0.96 13.95
N GLY A 144 12.98 -2.04 13.48
CA GLY A 144 12.58 -3.40 13.80
C GLY A 144 11.36 -3.90 13.02
N GLY A 145 11.02 -3.23 11.93
CA GLY A 145 9.87 -3.51 11.08
C GLY A 145 9.05 -2.27 10.73
N ILE A 146 7.85 -2.48 10.21
CA ILE A 146 6.87 -1.45 9.87
C ILE A 146 5.81 -1.38 10.96
N ASP A 147 5.39 -0.19 11.36
CA ASP A 147 4.45 -0.02 12.46
C ASP A 147 2.99 -0.19 12.02
N ILE A 148 2.67 0.27 10.81
CA ILE A 148 1.31 0.21 10.26
C ILE A 148 1.38 -0.24 8.81
N ILE A 149 0.67 -1.30 8.50
CA ILE A 149 0.50 -1.76 7.12
C ILE A 149 -0.99 -1.72 6.79
N VAL A 150 -1.32 -1.05 5.71
CA VAL A 150 -2.66 -1.05 5.14
C VAL A 150 -2.61 -1.49 3.68
N GLY A 151 -3.74 -1.85 3.11
CA GLY A 151 -3.78 -2.14 1.68
C GLY A 151 -4.97 -2.99 1.26
N ASN A 152 -5.02 -3.19 -0.04
CA ASN A 152 -5.94 -4.09 -0.71
C ASN A 152 -5.12 -5.13 -1.50
N PRO A 153 -4.75 -6.28 -0.90
CA PRO A 153 -3.96 -7.30 -1.55
C PRO A 153 -4.60 -7.83 -2.85
N PRO A 154 -3.81 -8.31 -3.82
CA PRO A 154 -4.31 -8.74 -5.12
C PRO A 154 -5.19 -10.00 -5.03
N TYR A 155 -6.43 -9.95 -5.58
CA TYR A 155 -7.39 -11.06 -5.58
C TYR A 155 -7.27 -11.91 -6.85
N VAL A 156 -6.17 -12.62 -7.02
CA VAL A 156 -6.00 -13.57 -8.12
C VAL A 156 -6.19 -14.98 -7.59
N ARG A 157 -7.16 -15.70 -8.16
CA ARG A 157 -7.39 -17.11 -7.81
C ARG A 157 -6.20 -17.97 -8.24
N SER A 158 -5.85 -18.98 -7.45
CA SER A 158 -4.71 -19.88 -7.67
C SER A 158 -4.54 -20.38 -9.11
N LYS A 159 -5.65 -20.71 -9.79
CA LYS A 159 -5.64 -21.17 -11.18
C LYS A 159 -5.29 -20.11 -12.22
N HIS A 160 -5.42 -18.81 -11.86
CA HIS A 160 -5.17 -17.69 -12.75
C HIS A 160 -3.86 -16.95 -12.45
N ILE A 161 -3.15 -17.35 -11.38
CA ILE A 161 -1.82 -16.80 -11.06
C ILE A 161 -0.86 -17.22 -12.19
N ASP A 162 -0.13 -16.25 -12.72
CA ASP A 162 0.87 -16.50 -13.77
C ASP A 162 2.05 -17.35 -13.26
N MET A 163 2.81 -17.93 -14.19
CA MET A 163 3.91 -18.83 -13.84
C MET A 163 5.05 -18.13 -13.12
N ASP A 164 5.30 -16.86 -13.46
CA ASP A 164 6.39 -16.09 -12.86
C ASP A 164 6.07 -15.76 -11.39
N THR A 165 4.80 -15.51 -11.07
CA THR A 165 4.34 -15.32 -9.69
C THR A 165 4.26 -16.66 -8.94
N LYS A 166 3.78 -17.74 -9.59
CA LYS A 166 3.63 -19.06 -8.95
C LYS A 166 4.93 -19.61 -8.38
N GLN A 167 6.06 -19.37 -9.00
CA GLN A 167 7.36 -19.86 -8.52
C GLN A 167 7.74 -19.34 -7.14
N TYR A 168 7.15 -18.21 -6.71
CA TYR A 168 7.43 -17.59 -5.40
C TYR A 168 6.48 -18.02 -4.28
N LEU A 169 5.32 -18.61 -4.61
CA LEU A 169 4.34 -19.06 -3.60
C LEU A 169 4.90 -20.07 -2.61
N PRO A 170 5.77 -21.03 -3.00
CA PRO A 170 6.37 -21.98 -2.07
C PRO A 170 7.27 -21.35 -0.99
N LEU A 171 7.69 -20.10 -1.16
CA LEU A 171 8.48 -19.37 -0.15
C LEU A 171 7.66 -19.06 1.11
N TRP A 172 6.33 -19.04 1.01
CA TRP A 172 5.41 -18.66 2.07
C TRP A 172 4.62 -19.86 2.57
N LYS A 173 4.58 -20.07 3.89
CA LYS A 173 3.93 -21.23 4.52
C LYS A 173 2.45 -21.32 4.18
N THR A 174 1.77 -20.18 4.14
CA THR A 174 0.34 -20.08 3.84
C THR A 174 -0.02 -20.46 2.40
N SER A 175 0.94 -20.46 1.49
CA SER A 175 0.76 -20.80 0.07
C SER A 175 1.68 -21.89 -0.44
N SER A 176 2.47 -22.52 0.43
CA SER A 176 3.40 -23.59 0.05
C SER A 176 2.71 -24.92 -0.35
N VAL A 177 1.48 -25.13 0.14
CA VAL A 177 0.69 -26.34 -0.13
C VAL A 177 -0.73 -25.95 -0.56
N GLY A 178 -1.26 -26.62 -1.60
CA GLY A 178 -2.63 -26.41 -2.05
C GLY A 178 -2.79 -25.31 -3.11
N ASN A 179 -4.01 -24.80 -3.21
CA ASN A 179 -4.43 -23.81 -4.20
C ASN A 179 -4.74 -22.47 -3.50
N ALA A 180 -3.75 -21.86 -2.87
CA ALA A 180 -3.92 -20.58 -2.21
C ALA A 180 -4.15 -19.44 -3.23
N ASP A 181 -5.16 -18.62 -3.00
CA ASP A 181 -5.34 -17.37 -3.74
C ASP A 181 -4.24 -16.37 -3.37
N LEU A 182 -3.89 -15.46 -4.29
CA LEU A 182 -2.70 -14.63 -4.18
C LEU A 182 -2.71 -13.69 -2.95
N TYR A 183 -3.88 -13.27 -2.46
CA TYR A 183 -3.96 -12.40 -1.28
C TYR A 183 -3.49 -13.09 0.02
N ILE A 184 -3.51 -14.42 0.08
CA ILE A 184 -3.19 -15.18 1.30
C ILE A 184 -1.73 -14.97 1.74
N PRO A 185 -0.70 -15.16 0.89
CA PRO A 185 0.68 -14.88 1.29
C PRO A 185 0.94 -13.41 1.67
N PHE A 186 0.14 -12.45 1.17
CA PHE A 186 0.28 -11.05 1.57
C PHE A 186 -0.02 -10.82 3.06
N PHE A 187 -0.91 -11.62 3.68
CA PHE A 187 -1.09 -11.59 5.14
C PHE A 187 0.18 -12.07 5.85
N GLU A 188 0.79 -13.17 5.40
CA GLU A 188 2.02 -13.69 6.00
C GLU A 188 3.16 -12.68 5.86
N ILE A 189 3.34 -12.08 4.68
CA ILE A 189 4.32 -11.03 4.44
C ILE A 189 4.06 -9.86 5.39
N GLY A 190 2.84 -9.32 5.38
CA GLY A 190 2.48 -8.17 6.21
C GLY A 190 2.80 -8.42 7.68
N ILE A 191 2.38 -9.57 8.23
CA ILE A 191 2.64 -9.94 9.63
C ILE A 191 4.14 -10.11 9.89
N SER A 192 4.90 -10.69 8.95
CA SER A 192 6.32 -10.97 9.14
C SER A 192 7.20 -9.73 9.19
N ILE A 193 6.76 -8.62 8.59
CA ILE A 193 7.51 -7.35 8.51
C ILE A 193 7.00 -6.29 9.49
N LEU A 194 5.96 -6.59 10.29
CA LEU A 194 5.50 -5.69 11.35
C LEU A 194 6.47 -5.64 12.51
N THR A 195 6.54 -4.47 13.16
CA THR A 195 7.13 -4.35 14.50
C THR A 195 6.31 -5.14 15.51
N PRO A 196 6.88 -5.55 16.67
CA PRO A 196 6.07 -5.96 17.81
C PRO A 196 5.04 -4.87 18.16
N ASN A 197 3.76 -5.21 18.23
CA ASN A 197 2.61 -4.29 18.35
C ASN A 197 2.30 -3.45 17.10
N GLY A 198 2.89 -3.76 15.95
CA GLY A 198 2.49 -3.20 14.67
C GLY A 198 1.08 -3.65 14.27
N ILE A 199 0.42 -2.89 13.41
CA ILE A 199 -0.98 -3.09 13.04
C ILE A 199 -1.11 -3.33 11.55
N LEU A 200 -1.90 -4.36 11.19
CA LEU A 200 -2.24 -4.71 9.81
C LEU A 200 -3.72 -4.42 9.54
N GLY A 201 -3.99 -3.54 8.59
CA GLY A 201 -5.34 -3.20 8.15
C GLY A 201 -5.57 -3.52 6.68
N TYR A 202 -6.00 -4.73 6.35
CA TYR A 202 -6.31 -5.13 4.97
C TYR A 202 -7.80 -5.20 4.71
N ILE A 203 -8.22 -4.77 3.52
CA ILE A 203 -9.48 -5.21 2.96
C ILE A 203 -9.28 -6.58 2.34
N THR A 204 -10.23 -7.50 2.53
CA THR A 204 -10.17 -8.85 1.98
C THR A 204 -11.54 -9.34 1.53
N VAL A 205 -11.55 -10.44 0.79
CA VAL A 205 -12.79 -11.09 0.34
C VAL A 205 -13.52 -11.75 1.52
N ASN A 206 -14.85 -11.79 1.47
CA ASN A 206 -15.67 -12.38 2.52
C ASN A 206 -15.53 -13.91 2.69
N THR A 207 -14.90 -14.58 1.72
CA THR A 207 -14.58 -16.00 1.81
C THR A 207 -13.58 -16.33 2.92
N PHE A 208 -12.88 -15.31 3.45
CA PHE A 208 -12.00 -15.46 4.60
C PHE A 208 -12.75 -15.92 5.88
N PHE A 209 -14.05 -15.65 5.96
CA PHE A 209 -14.89 -15.99 7.11
C PHE A 209 -15.71 -17.29 6.92
N LYS A 210 -15.47 -18.01 5.84
CA LYS A 210 -16.13 -19.29 5.52
C LYS A 210 -15.17 -20.45 5.73
#